data_b575eae78476bc9a480933b172eba5d8
#
_entry.id   b575eae78476bc9a480933b172eba5d8
#
_cell.length_a   1.000
_cell.length_b   1.000
_cell.length_c   1.000
_cell.angle_alpha   90.00
_cell.angle_beta   90.00
_cell.angle_gamma   90.00
#
_symmetry.space_group_name_H-M   'P 1'
#
loop_
_entity.id
_entity.type
_entity.pdbx_description
1 polymer ?
#
loop_
_entity_poly.entity_id
_entity_poly.type
_entity_poly.pdbx_seq_one_letter_code
_entity_poly.pdbx_strand_id
1 'polypeptide(L)'
;QSKADGQGANSQKGDNGNNISAYSVVTKPVEGLTVSGSYYQIEDFDDGITTEQQTEDGGAWGVAYAMGNFTVGYGKSYKAPESTTTVIASGSSATVEYYENTGYSLAYAVNDELSVSYTREDSEANYQTSATVAYDVEMDSIQVAYSLGGATLSLARADYDNVGYAQNTEAQ
;
A
#
# COMPACT_ATOMS: atom_id res chain seq x y z
N GLN A 1 9.51 -11.08 -16.68
CA GLN A 1 9.25 -9.80 -17.34
C GLN A 1 7.97 -9.93 -18.16
N SER A 2 6.94 -9.21 -17.82
CA SER A 2 5.70 -9.15 -18.58
C SER A 2 5.66 -7.83 -19.35
N LYS A 3 5.22 -7.90 -20.60
CA LYS A 3 5.04 -6.74 -21.45
C LYS A 3 3.55 -6.41 -21.47
N ALA A 4 3.18 -5.25 -20.98
CA ALA A 4 1.83 -4.73 -21.11
C ALA A 4 1.78 -3.92 -22.43
N ASP A 5 0.89 -4.26 -23.33
CA ASP A 5 0.77 -3.59 -24.62
C ASP A 5 -0.21 -2.42 -24.63
N GLY A 6 -0.41 -1.81 -23.48
CA GLY A 6 -1.21 -0.58 -23.35
C GLY A 6 -2.66 -0.66 -23.84
N GLN A 7 -3.24 -1.84 -23.93
CA GLN A 7 -4.63 -2.04 -24.37
C GLN A 7 -5.67 -1.57 -23.35
N GLY A 8 -5.55 -0.33 -22.89
CA GLY A 8 -6.64 0.36 -22.24
C GLY A 8 -7.63 0.88 -23.31
N ALA A 9 -8.91 0.98 -22.98
CA ALA A 9 -9.99 1.37 -23.89
C ALA A 9 -9.76 2.70 -24.64
N ASN A 10 -8.69 3.43 -24.39
CA ASN A 10 -8.31 4.69 -25.01
C ASN A 10 -6.86 4.73 -25.53
N SER A 11 -6.11 3.61 -25.53
CA SER A 11 -4.78 3.65 -26.08
C SER A 11 -4.83 3.68 -27.61
N GLN A 12 -4.66 4.85 -28.17
CA GLN A 12 -4.52 5.04 -29.62
C GLN A 12 -3.12 4.77 -30.15
N LYS A 13 -2.21 4.30 -29.29
CA LYS A 13 -0.83 3.98 -29.63
C LYS A 13 -0.55 2.50 -29.34
N GLY A 14 -0.80 1.66 -30.33
CA GLY A 14 -0.65 0.21 -30.23
C GLY A 14 0.77 -0.33 -30.12
N ASP A 15 1.80 0.50 -30.06
CA ASP A 15 3.20 0.07 -30.09
C ASP A 15 4.04 0.44 -28.86
N ASN A 16 3.47 1.13 -27.89
CA ASN A 16 4.20 1.56 -26.69
C ASN A 16 3.86 0.66 -25.50
N GLY A 17 4.28 -0.60 -25.56
CA GLY A 17 4.15 -1.49 -24.40
C GLY A 17 5.15 -1.12 -23.31
N ASN A 18 4.65 -0.79 -22.12
CA ASN A 18 5.51 -0.60 -20.96
C ASN A 18 6.10 -1.93 -20.53
N ASN A 19 7.39 -1.97 -20.31
CA ASN A 19 8.01 -3.12 -19.68
C ASN A 19 7.78 -3.06 -18.17
N ILE A 20 7.26 -4.14 -17.61
CA ILE A 20 7.09 -4.29 -16.18
C ILE A 20 8.12 -5.30 -15.69
N SER A 21 8.92 -4.89 -14.73
CA SER A 21 9.80 -5.77 -13.96
C SER A 21 9.29 -5.90 -12.54
N ALA A 22 9.07 -7.13 -12.09
CA ALA A 22 8.60 -7.38 -10.74
C ALA A 22 9.35 -8.55 -10.11
N TYR A 23 9.69 -8.41 -8.84
CA TYR A 23 10.39 -9.40 -8.04
C TYR A 23 9.71 -9.55 -6.70
N SER A 24 9.65 -10.77 -6.19
CA SER A 24 9.17 -11.02 -4.84
C SER A 24 9.90 -12.17 -4.20
N VAL A 25 10.05 -12.12 -2.90
CA VAL A 25 10.63 -13.17 -2.08
C VAL A 25 9.83 -13.31 -0.79
N VAL A 26 9.58 -14.56 -0.40
CA VAL A 26 9.04 -14.90 0.91
C VAL A 26 9.90 -16.02 1.47
N THR A 27 10.37 -15.86 2.69
CA THR A 27 11.18 -16.85 3.36
C THR A 27 10.73 -17.06 4.81
N LYS A 28 10.95 -18.26 5.33
CA LYS A 28 10.70 -18.65 6.72
C LYS A 28 11.99 -19.17 7.33
N PRO A 29 12.90 -18.28 7.74
CA PRO A 29 14.25 -18.64 8.16
C PRO A 29 14.29 -19.44 9.46
N VAL A 30 13.30 -19.25 10.31
CA VAL A 30 13.09 -20.02 11.55
C VAL A 30 11.59 -20.25 11.77
N GLU A 31 11.24 -21.18 12.63
CA GLU A 31 9.85 -21.47 12.97
C GLU A 31 9.14 -20.20 13.49
N GLY A 32 7.94 -19.98 13.03
CA GLY A 32 7.11 -18.81 13.37
C GLY A 32 7.48 -17.52 12.64
N LEU A 33 8.69 -17.37 12.10
CA LEU A 33 9.14 -16.16 11.44
C LEU A 33 8.91 -16.22 9.92
N THR A 34 8.20 -15.24 9.39
CA THR A 34 8.06 -15.02 7.96
C THR A 34 8.64 -13.66 7.60
N VAL A 35 9.49 -13.62 6.58
CA VAL A 35 10.05 -12.39 6.01
C VAL A 35 9.65 -12.34 4.54
N SER A 36 9.15 -11.21 4.10
CA SER A 36 8.75 -10.99 2.71
C SER A 36 9.32 -9.69 2.16
N GLY A 37 9.53 -9.65 0.86
CA GLY A 37 9.92 -8.46 0.14
C GLY A 37 9.43 -8.53 -1.30
N SER A 38 9.08 -7.38 -1.86
CA SER A 38 8.69 -7.25 -3.25
C SER A 38 9.14 -5.90 -3.80
N TYR A 39 9.40 -5.87 -5.08
CA TYR A 39 9.71 -4.66 -5.83
C TYR A 39 9.13 -4.78 -7.21
N TYR A 40 8.62 -3.69 -7.76
CA TYR A 40 8.25 -3.60 -9.16
C TYR A 40 8.67 -2.25 -9.74
N GLN A 41 8.86 -2.23 -11.04
CA GLN A 41 9.13 -1.04 -11.82
C GLN A 41 8.40 -1.14 -13.15
N ILE A 42 7.79 -0.04 -13.57
CA ILE A 42 7.18 0.12 -14.88
C ILE A 42 8.02 1.15 -15.63
N GLU A 43 8.55 0.77 -16.81
CA GLU A 43 9.30 1.71 -17.64
C GLU A 43 8.40 2.86 -18.08
N ASP A 44 8.98 4.05 -18.16
CA ASP A 44 8.30 5.28 -18.54
C ASP A 44 7.51 5.10 -19.84
N PHE A 45 6.31 5.60 -19.81
CA PHE A 45 5.44 5.70 -20.95
C PHE A 45 5.47 7.14 -21.48
N ASP A 46 6.11 7.36 -22.62
CA ASP A 46 6.03 8.65 -23.32
C ASP A 46 4.69 8.73 -24.04
N ASP A 47 3.70 9.33 -23.39
CA ASP A 47 2.38 9.62 -23.98
C ASP A 47 2.34 10.93 -24.76
N GLY A 48 3.48 11.64 -24.84
CA GLY A 48 3.60 12.94 -25.48
C GLY A 48 2.98 14.08 -24.65
N ILE A 49 2.58 13.81 -23.41
CA ILE A 49 2.17 14.83 -22.44
C ILE A 49 3.43 15.21 -21.66
N THR A 50 3.85 16.44 -21.79
CA THR A 50 5.10 16.96 -21.23
C THR A 50 5.02 17.35 -19.74
N THR A 51 4.05 16.86 -19.01
CA THR A 51 3.93 17.11 -17.57
C THR A 51 4.68 16.01 -16.80
N GLU A 52 5.71 16.43 -16.16
CA GLU A 52 6.52 15.79 -15.09
C GLU A 52 6.18 14.31 -14.83
N GLN A 53 6.65 13.43 -15.72
CA GLN A 53 6.53 12.00 -15.58
C GLN A 53 7.77 11.47 -14.88
N GLN A 54 7.54 10.57 -13.96
CA GLN A 54 8.60 9.79 -13.33
C GLN A 54 8.33 8.29 -13.56
N THR A 55 9.39 7.51 -13.50
CA THR A 55 9.26 6.04 -13.55
C THR A 55 8.35 5.59 -12.40
N GLU A 56 7.28 4.87 -12.73
CA GLU A 56 6.47 4.26 -11.68
C GLU A 56 7.22 3.08 -11.09
N ASP A 57 7.49 3.13 -9.80
CA ASP A 57 8.05 2.00 -9.08
C ASP A 57 7.46 1.88 -7.67
N GLY A 58 7.62 0.72 -7.09
CA GLY A 58 7.14 0.47 -5.76
C GLY A 58 7.77 -0.77 -5.15
N GLY A 59 7.77 -0.79 -3.85
CA GLY A 59 8.33 -1.90 -3.10
C GLY A 59 7.67 -2.05 -1.75
N ALA A 60 7.75 -3.26 -1.23
CA ALA A 60 7.29 -3.56 0.11
C ALA A 60 8.21 -4.59 0.77
N TRP A 61 8.37 -4.49 2.07
CA TRP A 61 8.95 -5.54 2.87
C TRP A 61 8.17 -5.70 4.17
N GLY A 62 8.18 -6.88 4.72
CA GLY A 62 7.46 -7.18 5.95
C GLY A 62 8.06 -8.35 6.71
N VAL A 63 7.83 -8.32 8.00
CA VAL A 63 8.20 -9.36 8.94
C VAL A 63 6.96 -9.71 9.76
N ALA A 64 6.68 -11.00 9.88
CA ALA A 64 5.63 -11.51 10.75
C ALA A 64 6.19 -12.64 11.63
N TYR A 65 5.84 -12.62 12.90
CA TYR A 65 6.27 -13.63 13.84
C TYR A 65 5.07 -14.20 14.61
N ALA A 66 4.90 -15.51 14.50
CA ALA A 66 3.87 -16.27 15.20
C ALA A 66 4.44 -16.92 16.48
N MET A 67 3.79 -16.65 17.61
CA MET A 67 4.12 -17.18 18.93
C MET A 67 2.86 -17.81 19.56
N GLY A 68 2.71 -19.11 19.46
CA GLY A 68 1.49 -19.77 19.93
C GLY A 68 0.26 -19.18 19.25
N ASN A 69 -0.65 -18.59 20.00
CA ASN A 69 -1.88 -18.01 19.49
C ASN A 69 -1.73 -16.56 19.01
N PHE A 70 -0.55 -15.95 19.17
CA PHE A 70 -0.28 -14.57 18.76
C PHE A 70 0.50 -14.51 17.47
N THR A 71 0.19 -13.54 16.63
CA THR A 71 1.02 -13.17 15.49
C THR A 71 1.20 -11.66 15.51
N VAL A 72 2.45 -11.21 15.44
CA VAL A 72 2.80 -9.79 15.28
C VAL A 72 3.40 -9.58 13.91
N GLY A 73 3.08 -8.45 13.29
CA GLY A 73 3.61 -8.07 11.99
C GLY A 73 4.07 -6.61 11.97
N TYR A 74 5.10 -6.38 11.17
CA TYR A 74 5.58 -5.04 10.84
C TYR A 74 6.01 -5.03 9.39
N GLY A 75 5.72 -3.95 8.69
CA GLY A 75 6.13 -3.79 7.30
C GLY A 75 6.15 -2.34 6.86
N LYS A 76 6.88 -2.12 5.78
CA LYS A 76 6.89 -0.86 5.06
C LYS A 76 6.68 -1.10 3.58
N SER A 77 6.00 -0.17 2.94
CA SER A 77 5.90 -0.12 1.50
C SER A 77 6.07 1.30 1.00
N TYR A 78 6.49 1.44 -0.23
CA TYR A 78 6.49 2.72 -0.92
C TYR A 78 5.95 2.55 -2.34
N LYS A 79 5.44 3.64 -2.90
CA LYS A 79 5.03 3.73 -4.29
C LYS A 79 5.36 5.13 -4.82
N ALA A 80 6.18 5.19 -5.87
CA ALA A 80 6.35 6.37 -6.71
C ALA A 80 5.38 6.25 -7.89
N PRO A 81 4.34 7.11 -8.00
CA PRO A 81 3.39 7.05 -9.10
C PRO A 81 3.98 7.66 -10.39
N GLU A 82 3.55 7.20 -11.55
CA GLU A 82 3.92 7.77 -12.84
C GLU A 82 3.45 9.24 -12.97
N SER A 83 2.23 9.50 -12.55
CA SER A 83 1.67 10.85 -12.54
C SER A 83 1.73 11.45 -11.15
N THR A 84 2.38 12.59 -11.04
CA THR A 84 2.78 13.18 -9.76
C THR A 84 1.89 14.32 -9.29
N THR A 85 0.88 14.73 -10.06
CA THR A 85 0.01 15.86 -9.68
C THR A 85 -1.09 15.42 -8.75
N THR A 86 -1.01 15.80 -7.50
CA THR A 86 -2.10 15.63 -6.53
C THR A 86 -2.69 16.99 -6.16
N VAL A 87 -4.00 17.10 -6.21
CA VAL A 87 -4.71 18.28 -5.71
C VAL A 87 -4.91 18.09 -4.21
N ILE A 88 -4.27 18.94 -3.42
CA ILE A 88 -4.48 18.95 -1.97
C ILE A 88 -5.71 19.79 -1.65
N ALA A 89 -6.47 19.38 -0.65
CA ALA A 89 -7.73 20.03 -0.21
C ALA A 89 -7.60 21.52 0.18
N SER A 90 -6.38 22.06 0.25
CA SER A 90 -6.09 23.47 0.51
C SER A 90 -6.01 24.36 -0.74
N GLY A 91 -6.34 23.84 -1.93
CA GLY A 91 -6.32 24.59 -3.19
C GLY A 91 -4.94 24.77 -3.81
N SER A 92 -3.91 24.15 -3.27
CA SER A 92 -2.57 24.10 -3.85
C SER A 92 -2.36 22.73 -4.51
N SER A 93 -1.92 22.71 -5.76
CA SER A 93 -1.42 21.49 -6.38
C SER A 93 0.03 21.29 -5.95
N ALA A 94 0.33 20.11 -5.45
CA ALA A 94 1.69 19.72 -5.12
C ALA A 94 2.02 18.40 -5.83
N THR A 95 3.26 18.29 -6.26
CA THR A 95 3.78 17.11 -6.94
C THR A 95 4.26 16.11 -5.90
N VAL A 96 3.65 14.95 -5.85
CA VAL A 96 4.08 13.86 -4.98
C VAL A 96 5.23 13.11 -5.64
N GLU A 97 6.33 12.98 -4.94
CA GLU A 97 7.46 12.16 -5.38
C GLU A 97 7.20 10.68 -5.11
N TYR A 98 6.81 10.35 -3.88
CA TYR A 98 6.42 9.00 -3.50
C TYR A 98 5.53 9.00 -2.26
N TYR A 99 4.82 7.90 -2.07
CA TYR A 99 4.11 7.56 -0.83
C TYR A 99 4.90 6.51 -0.07
N GLU A 100 5.02 6.68 1.24
CA GLU A 100 5.56 5.65 2.15
C GLU A 100 4.47 5.22 3.12
N ASN A 101 4.32 3.89 3.32
CA ASN A 101 3.39 3.35 4.29
C ASN A 101 4.15 2.51 5.30
N THR A 102 3.79 2.64 6.57
CA THR A 102 4.31 1.83 7.66
C THR A 102 3.14 1.13 8.36
N GLY A 103 3.19 -0.19 8.41
CA GLY A 103 2.11 -1.02 8.95
C GLY A 103 2.55 -1.83 10.17
N TYR A 104 1.66 -1.91 11.14
CA TYR A 104 1.78 -2.75 12.35
C TYR A 104 0.55 -3.63 12.46
N SER A 105 0.74 -4.89 12.82
CA SER A 105 -0.37 -5.80 13.02
C SER A 105 -0.19 -6.68 14.25
N LEU A 106 -1.29 -6.96 14.92
CA LEU A 106 -1.38 -7.92 16.00
C LEU A 106 -2.61 -8.79 15.77
N ALA A 107 -2.42 -10.11 15.70
CA ALA A 107 -3.52 -11.06 15.62
C ALA A 107 -3.47 -12.04 16.80
N TYR A 108 -4.62 -12.45 17.25
CA TYR A 108 -4.80 -13.41 18.33
C TYR A 108 -5.86 -14.45 17.95
N ALA A 109 -5.45 -15.73 17.90
CA ALA A 109 -6.37 -16.84 17.79
C ALA A 109 -6.93 -17.17 19.18
N VAL A 110 -8.19 -16.77 19.44
CA VAL A 110 -8.85 -17.02 20.72
C VAL A 110 -9.06 -18.54 20.92
N ASN A 111 -9.45 -19.21 19.84
CA ASN A 111 -9.57 -20.66 19.73
C ASN A 111 -9.52 -21.05 18.25
N ASP A 112 -9.78 -22.32 17.92
CA ASP A 112 -9.73 -22.86 16.54
C ASP A 112 -10.76 -22.20 15.59
N GLU A 113 -11.78 -21.56 16.14
CA GLU A 113 -12.89 -20.98 15.40
C GLU A 113 -12.87 -19.45 15.38
N LEU A 114 -12.33 -18.80 16.41
CA LEU A 114 -12.40 -17.35 16.61
C LEU A 114 -11.02 -16.71 16.61
N SER A 115 -10.85 -15.69 15.80
CA SER A 115 -9.68 -14.84 15.81
C SER A 115 -10.05 -13.35 15.83
N VAL A 116 -9.17 -12.55 16.42
CA VAL A 116 -9.26 -11.10 16.47
C VAL A 116 -7.93 -10.53 15.97
N SER A 117 -7.98 -9.48 15.17
CA SER A 117 -6.77 -8.76 14.76
C SER A 117 -6.97 -7.26 14.85
N TYR A 118 -5.86 -6.58 15.07
CA TYR A 118 -5.72 -5.14 15.02
C TYR A 118 -4.61 -4.80 14.02
N THR A 119 -4.87 -3.79 13.20
CA THR A 119 -3.88 -3.26 12.26
C THR A 119 -3.88 -1.75 12.36
N ARG A 120 -2.69 -1.17 12.42
CA ARG A 120 -2.46 0.27 12.25
C ARG A 120 -1.57 0.47 11.04
N GLU A 121 -1.91 1.43 10.21
CA GLU A 121 -1.12 1.85 9.06
C GLU A 121 -1.01 3.37 9.05
N ASP A 122 0.21 3.86 8.91
CA ASP A 122 0.52 5.27 8.74
C ASP A 122 1.03 5.45 7.30
N SER A 123 0.41 6.37 6.54
CA SER A 123 0.76 6.67 5.15
C SER A 123 1.21 8.11 5.02
N GLU A 124 2.42 8.33 4.54
CA GLU A 124 3.04 9.62 4.31
C GLU A 124 3.14 9.92 2.82
N ALA A 125 2.78 11.13 2.41
CA ALA A 125 3.02 11.62 1.06
C ALA A 125 4.27 12.52 1.05
N ASN A 126 5.29 12.11 0.32
CA ASN A 126 6.52 12.87 0.14
C ASN A 126 6.42 13.72 -1.13
N TYR A 127 6.64 15.02 -1.00
CA TYR A 127 6.49 15.98 -2.09
C TYR A 127 7.84 16.43 -2.63
N GLN A 128 7.93 16.66 -3.94
CA GLN A 128 9.12 17.19 -4.61
C GLN A 128 9.49 18.61 -4.13
N THR A 129 8.53 19.35 -3.60
CA THR A 129 8.78 20.68 -3.02
C THR A 129 8.57 20.66 -1.52
N SER A 130 9.62 21.04 -0.78
CA SER A 130 9.63 21.07 0.70
C SER A 130 8.69 22.11 1.34
N ALA A 131 7.98 22.91 0.54
CA ALA A 131 7.07 23.94 1.04
C ALA A 131 5.64 23.43 1.34
N THR A 132 5.35 22.19 0.97
CA THR A 132 4.02 21.62 1.16
C THR A 132 3.96 20.89 2.51
N VAL A 133 3.01 21.29 3.36
CA VAL A 133 2.74 20.57 4.61
C VAL A 133 1.79 19.44 4.27
N ALA A 134 2.27 18.21 4.45
CA ALA A 134 1.46 17.00 4.41
C ALA A 134 1.06 16.60 5.83
N TYR A 135 -0.08 15.95 5.94
CA TYR A 135 -0.51 15.26 7.15
C TYR A 135 -0.56 13.78 6.82
N ASP A 136 0.00 12.96 7.69
CA ASP A 136 -0.01 11.52 7.49
C ASP A 136 -1.46 11.01 7.60
N VAL A 137 -1.82 10.12 6.69
CA VAL A 137 -3.08 9.38 6.80
C VAL A 137 -2.86 8.24 7.78
N GLU A 138 -3.60 8.25 8.87
CA GLU A 138 -3.57 7.17 9.85
C GLU A 138 -4.80 6.29 9.66
N MET A 139 -4.61 4.98 9.70
CA MET A 139 -5.68 3.98 9.67
C MET A 139 -5.54 3.04 10.87
N ASP A 140 -6.60 2.93 11.63
CA ASP A 140 -6.76 1.91 12.67
C ASP A 140 -7.88 0.94 12.29
N SER A 141 -7.61 -0.36 12.34
CA SER A 141 -8.59 -1.38 11.98
C SER A 141 -8.64 -2.50 13.02
N ILE A 142 -9.86 -2.88 13.38
CA ILE A 142 -10.13 -4.09 14.17
C ILE A 142 -10.96 -5.05 13.32
N GLN A 143 -10.53 -6.30 13.29
CA GLN A 143 -11.23 -7.37 12.60
C GLN A 143 -11.47 -8.55 13.53
N VAL A 144 -12.67 -9.15 13.42
CA VAL A 144 -13.05 -10.40 14.09
C VAL A 144 -13.45 -11.39 13.01
N ALA A 145 -12.90 -12.59 13.05
CA ALA A 145 -13.28 -13.68 12.15
C ALA A 145 -13.71 -14.90 12.96
N TYR A 146 -14.87 -15.46 12.59
CA TYR A 146 -15.45 -16.65 13.22
C TYR A 146 -15.74 -17.71 12.16
N SER A 147 -15.18 -18.90 12.34
CA SER A 147 -15.35 -20.04 11.45
C SER A 147 -16.45 -20.98 11.98
N LEU A 148 -17.48 -21.21 11.18
CA LEU A 148 -18.63 -22.04 11.54
C LEU A 148 -18.83 -23.10 10.47
N GLY A 149 -18.42 -24.36 10.74
CA GLY A 149 -18.78 -25.53 9.93
C GLY A 149 -18.53 -25.43 8.43
N GLY A 150 -17.39 -24.79 8.01
CA GLY A 150 -17.03 -24.59 6.60
C GLY A 150 -17.38 -23.21 6.01
N ALA A 151 -17.99 -22.32 6.81
CA ALA A 151 -18.19 -20.92 6.49
C ALA A 151 -17.38 -20.04 7.46
N THR A 152 -16.89 -18.89 7.00
CA THR A 152 -16.24 -17.89 7.85
C THR A 152 -17.03 -16.59 7.79
N LEU A 153 -17.42 -16.08 8.94
CA LEU A 153 -17.99 -14.74 9.11
C LEU A 153 -16.86 -13.79 9.54
N SER A 154 -16.66 -12.74 8.78
CA SER A 154 -15.69 -11.69 9.13
C SER A 154 -16.40 -10.36 9.30
N LEU A 155 -16.09 -9.67 10.38
CA LEU A 155 -16.49 -8.30 10.65
C LEU A 155 -15.24 -7.45 10.80
N ALA A 156 -15.20 -6.31 10.12
CA ALA A 156 -14.10 -5.35 10.23
C ALA A 156 -14.67 -3.95 10.41
N ARG A 157 -13.96 -3.16 11.20
CA ARG A 157 -14.15 -1.73 11.30
C ARG A 157 -12.79 -1.08 11.10
N ALA A 158 -12.74 -0.07 10.23
CA ALA A 158 -11.58 0.76 10.04
C ALA A 158 -11.96 2.22 10.23
N ASP A 159 -11.14 2.95 10.97
CA ASP A 159 -11.25 4.38 11.18
C ASP A 159 -10.02 5.03 10.49
N TYR A 160 -10.23 6.15 9.80
CA TYR A 160 -9.19 6.86 9.07
C TYR A 160 -9.15 8.32 9.49
N ASP A 161 -7.96 8.82 9.77
CA ASP A 161 -7.69 10.22 10.04
C ASP A 161 -6.87 10.85 8.90
N ASN A 162 -7.07 12.16 8.66
CA ASN A 162 -6.36 12.95 7.65
C ASN A 162 -6.49 12.41 6.21
N VAL A 163 -7.65 11.87 5.86
CA VAL A 163 -7.91 11.29 4.53
C VAL A 163 -7.55 12.26 3.43
N GLY A 164 -6.79 11.78 2.44
CA GLY A 164 -6.29 12.60 1.34
C GLY A 164 -5.13 13.52 1.75
N TYR A 165 -4.42 13.19 2.83
CA TYR A 165 -3.30 13.97 3.37
C TYR A 165 -3.69 15.40 3.77
N ALA A 166 -4.95 15.59 4.15
CA ALA A 166 -5.51 16.85 4.57
C ALA A 166 -5.90 16.82 6.06
N GLN A 167 -5.58 17.88 6.79
CA GLN A 167 -5.84 17.98 8.22
C GLN A 167 -7.33 17.83 8.56
N ASN A 168 -7.64 17.04 9.59
CA ASN A 168 -8.97 16.86 10.16
C ASN A 168 -10.04 16.30 9.20
N THR A 169 -9.64 15.46 8.27
CA THR A 169 -10.56 14.69 7.44
C THR A 169 -10.65 13.25 7.97
N GLU A 170 -11.85 12.79 8.30
CA GLU A 170 -12.11 11.48 8.87
C GLU A 170 -12.98 10.64 7.92
N ALA A 171 -12.78 9.29 7.93
CA ALA A 171 -13.65 8.33 7.26
C ALA A 171 -13.79 7.04 8.09
N GLN A 172 -14.92 6.35 7.95
CA GLN A 172 -15.21 5.07 8.59
C GLN A 172 -15.71 4.06 7.57
#